data_8f229a4e3cef2ae095bd04247aa13ee2
#
_entry.id   8f229a4e3cef2ae095bd04247aa13ee2
#
_cell.length_a   1.000
_cell.length_b   1.000
_cell.length_c   1.000
_cell.angle_alpha   90.00
_cell.angle_beta   90.00
_cell.angle_gamma   90.00
#
_symmetry.space_group_name_H-M   'P 1'
#
loop_
_entity.id
_entity.type
_entity.pdbx_description
1 polymer ?
#
loop_
_entity_poly.entity_id
_entity_poly.type
_entity_poly.pdbx_seq_one_letter_code
_entity_poly.pdbx_strand_id
1 'polypeptide(L)'
;DPEWVNKVELGKEDELRKCISCNIGCAGNRIGINRPIRCTVNPSVNEDEVYKKVKVNKNCNVVVIGGGTAGLEAACTAAEVGCATFLIEKKAVLGGLATEISKIPDKRRLYDFPKYLINRAEKLDNLYVFKNTEANVEFIKNLKPNLIINATGSSPLLPPIKGLHEVMAKEDSKVFSILDMINNIENYPQDLTGKKVVIIGGGAVGLDVAEFFAPRNADCSIVEMAPVIGNGIDPVSKVGTFDLLNKHNVKQLTNTKLLEVKDNSFLVEYADGSLDELEFDYGFVCLGMKSNNPVLKALEEEYSDTNIEIISIGDSIRARRIIEGVEEGRNIINTLTKHDYLD
;
A
#
# COMPACT_ATOMS: atom_id res chain seq x y z
N ASP A 1 -12.60 -4.39 16.51
CA ASP A 1 -12.74 -5.83 16.79
C ASP A 1 -13.95 -6.06 17.69
N PRO A 2 -15.05 -6.70 17.22
CA PRO A 2 -16.21 -6.97 18.07
C PRO A 2 -15.92 -7.95 19.21
N GLU A 3 -14.93 -8.83 19.04
CA GLU A 3 -14.53 -9.85 20.02
C GLU A 3 -13.44 -9.37 21.00
N TRP A 4 -13.23 -8.06 21.10
CA TRP A 4 -12.12 -7.50 21.89
C TRP A 4 -12.11 -8.02 23.33
N VAL A 5 -13.23 -7.91 24.04
CA VAL A 5 -13.34 -8.31 25.46
C VAL A 5 -13.08 -9.80 25.61
N ASN A 6 -13.75 -10.63 24.82
CA ASN A 6 -13.60 -12.09 24.87
C ASN A 6 -12.16 -12.52 24.59
N LYS A 7 -11.49 -11.90 23.61
CA LYS A 7 -10.10 -12.21 23.29
C LYS A 7 -9.15 -11.87 24.43
N VAL A 8 -9.34 -10.72 25.08
CA VAL A 8 -8.52 -10.31 26.22
C VAL A 8 -8.74 -11.23 27.42
N GLU A 9 -9.98 -11.58 27.75
CA GLU A 9 -10.31 -12.53 28.82
C GLU A 9 -9.72 -13.93 28.59
N LEU A 10 -9.52 -14.32 27.34
CA LEU A 10 -8.92 -15.60 26.94
C LEU A 10 -7.39 -15.54 26.73
N GLY A 11 -6.74 -14.39 27.01
CA GLY A 11 -5.30 -14.21 26.77
C GLY A 11 -4.89 -14.24 25.30
N LYS A 12 -5.77 -13.78 24.41
CA LYS A 12 -5.61 -13.79 22.95
C LYS A 12 -5.43 -12.39 22.36
N GLU A 13 -4.66 -11.54 23.03
CA GLU A 13 -4.41 -10.15 22.60
C GLU A 13 -3.67 -10.07 21.27
N ASP A 14 -2.94 -11.09 20.89
CA ASP A 14 -2.29 -11.23 19.59
C ASP A 14 -3.28 -11.41 18.42
N GLU A 15 -4.52 -11.83 18.71
CA GLU A 15 -5.59 -11.97 17.74
C GLU A 15 -6.42 -10.69 17.56
N LEU A 16 -6.11 -9.62 18.29
CA LEU A 16 -6.87 -8.38 18.22
C LEU A 16 -6.68 -7.66 16.90
N ARG A 17 -7.79 -7.33 16.23
CA ARG A 17 -7.82 -6.44 15.08
C ARG A 17 -7.76 -4.99 15.54
N LYS A 18 -6.56 -4.47 15.76
CA LYS A 18 -6.33 -3.14 16.32
C LYS A 18 -6.59 -2.04 15.30
N CYS A 19 -7.11 -0.90 15.76
CA CYS A 19 -7.24 0.31 14.96
C CYS A 19 -5.84 0.88 14.66
N ILE A 20 -5.57 1.17 13.38
CA ILE A 20 -4.30 1.78 12.93
C ILE A 20 -4.36 3.32 12.88
N SER A 21 -5.41 3.92 13.39
CA SER A 21 -5.62 5.39 13.47
C SER A 21 -5.52 6.12 12.12
N CYS A 22 -5.93 5.47 11.02
CA CYS A 22 -5.81 6.02 9.67
C CYS A 22 -6.88 7.08 9.32
N ASN A 23 -7.94 7.21 10.09
CA ASN A 23 -9.09 8.12 9.89
C ASN A 23 -9.84 8.02 8.55
N ILE A 24 -9.36 7.25 7.59
CA ILE A 24 -9.82 7.25 6.19
C ILE A 24 -11.31 6.90 6.08
N GLY A 25 -11.70 5.73 6.55
CA GLY A 25 -13.06 5.21 6.35
C GLY A 25 -14.05 5.58 7.46
N CYS A 26 -13.57 5.94 8.64
CA CYS A 26 -14.39 6.34 9.79
C CYS A 26 -14.55 7.86 9.86
N ALA A 27 -13.62 8.57 10.48
CA ALA A 27 -13.69 10.02 10.64
C ALA A 27 -13.71 10.76 9.29
N GLY A 28 -12.88 10.35 8.33
CA GLY A 28 -12.85 10.94 6.99
C GLY A 28 -14.19 10.83 6.27
N ASN A 29 -14.82 9.65 6.29
CA ASN A 29 -16.15 9.48 5.71
C ASN A 29 -17.23 10.24 6.49
N ARG A 30 -17.31 10.04 7.82
CA ARG A 30 -18.41 10.57 8.60
C ARG A 30 -18.33 12.08 8.79
N ILE A 31 -17.14 12.60 9.15
CA ILE A 31 -16.93 14.03 9.40
C ILE A 31 -16.62 14.78 8.10
N GLY A 32 -15.73 14.21 7.27
CA GLY A 32 -15.22 14.90 6.08
C GLY A 32 -16.23 15.02 4.95
N ILE A 33 -17.00 13.96 4.67
CA ILE A 33 -17.90 13.90 3.48
C ILE A 33 -19.30 13.38 3.77
N ASN A 34 -19.69 13.25 5.04
CA ASN A 34 -20.99 12.79 5.50
C ASN A 34 -21.47 11.47 4.85
N ARG A 35 -20.61 10.48 4.78
CA ARG A 35 -20.90 9.12 4.28
C ARG A 35 -20.92 8.08 5.41
N PRO A 36 -21.51 6.90 5.18
CA PRO A 36 -21.41 5.78 6.11
C PRO A 36 -19.98 5.44 6.47
N ILE A 37 -19.79 4.96 7.70
CA ILE A 37 -18.49 4.52 8.19
C ILE A 37 -18.05 3.26 7.43
N ARG A 38 -16.81 3.27 6.99
CA ARG A 38 -16.02 2.11 6.53
C ARG A 38 -14.79 1.98 7.43
N CYS A 39 -14.09 0.86 7.40
CA CYS A 39 -12.88 0.70 8.19
C CYS A 39 -11.80 -0.03 7.41
N THR A 40 -10.60 0.54 7.40
CA THR A 40 -9.42 -0.03 6.71
C THR A 40 -9.06 -1.42 7.21
N VAL A 41 -9.19 -1.67 8.51
CA VAL A 41 -8.82 -2.96 9.12
C VAL A 41 -10.00 -3.90 9.31
N ASN A 42 -11.23 -3.42 9.12
CA ASN A 42 -12.45 -4.22 9.26
C ASN A 42 -13.37 -4.02 8.07
N PRO A 43 -13.24 -4.82 7.01
CA PRO A 43 -14.10 -4.74 5.82
C PRO A 43 -15.56 -5.10 6.10
N SER A 44 -15.85 -5.73 7.24
CA SER A 44 -17.22 -6.08 7.68
C SER A 44 -17.79 -5.07 8.69
N VAL A 45 -17.24 -3.84 8.79
CA VAL A 45 -17.85 -2.82 9.64
C VAL A 45 -19.25 -2.46 9.14
N ASN A 46 -20.23 -2.35 10.03
CA ASN A 46 -21.65 -2.23 9.75
C ASN A 46 -22.33 -3.47 9.13
N GLU A 47 -21.60 -4.58 9.02
CA GLU A 47 -22.12 -5.87 8.55
C GLU A 47 -21.73 -6.93 9.58
N ASP A 48 -22.60 -7.92 9.77
CA ASP A 48 -22.22 -9.10 10.52
C ASP A 48 -21.20 -9.92 9.72
N GLU A 49 -20.24 -10.56 10.39
CA GLU A 49 -19.29 -11.46 9.73
C GLU A 49 -19.98 -12.79 9.31
N VAL A 50 -21.15 -12.65 8.68
CA VAL A 50 -22.02 -13.79 8.29
C VAL A 50 -21.31 -14.73 7.33
N TYR A 51 -20.39 -14.21 6.49
CA TYR A 51 -19.62 -15.02 5.56
C TYR A 51 -18.84 -16.16 6.26
N LYS A 52 -18.44 -15.98 7.51
CA LYS A 52 -17.74 -17.05 8.26
C LYS A 52 -18.62 -18.28 8.55
N LYS A 53 -19.94 -18.11 8.46
CA LYS A 53 -20.91 -19.20 8.63
C LYS A 53 -21.16 -19.96 7.34
N VAL A 54 -20.83 -19.36 6.19
CA VAL A 54 -20.95 -19.97 4.87
C VAL A 54 -19.75 -20.87 4.62
N LYS A 55 -19.96 -22.03 4.03
CA LYS A 55 -18.89 -22.97 3.67
C LYS A 55 -19.03 -23.39 2.22
N VAL A 56 -17.88 -23.66 1.58
CA VAL A 56 -17.90 -24.20 0.23
C VAL A 56 -18.61 -25.55 0.20
N ASN A 57 -19.43 -25.75 -0.80
CA ASN A 57 -20.23 -26.95 -1.03
C ASN A 57 -19.51 -28.00 -1.90
N LYS A 58 -18.36 -27.66 -2.48
CA LYS A 58 -17.50 -28.52 -3.30
C LYS A 58 -16.03 -28.12 -3.15
N ASN A 59 -15.13 -28.98 -3.58
CA ASN A 59 -13.70 -28.68 -3.57
C ASN A 59 -13.40 -27.42 -4.37
N CYS A 60 -12.68 -26.49 -3.77
CA CYS A 60 -12.29 -25.22 -4.36
C CYS A 60 -10.82 -24.90 -4.00
N ASN A 61 -9.98 -24.75 -5.03
CA ASN A 61 -8.61 -24.29 -4.90
C ASN A 61 -8.53 -22.81 -5.29
N VAL A 62 -8.13 -21.97 -4.35
CA VAL A 62 -7.91 -20.54 -4.61
C VAL A 62 -6.41 -20.24 -4.57
N VAL A 63 -5.89 -19.68 -5.64
CA VAL A 63 -4.48 -19.24 -5.68
C VAL A 63 -4.44 -17.71 -5.58
N VAL A 64 -3.71 -17.19 -4.59
CA VAL A 64 -3.52 -15.75 -4.36
C VAL A 64 -2.06 -15.39 -4.61
N ILE A 65 -1.83 -14.42 -5.50
CA ILE A 65 -0.50 -13.96 -5.88
C ILE A 65 -0.23 -12.60 -5.23
N GLY A 66 0.66 -12.58 -4.27
CA GLY A 66 1.03 -11.40 -3.47
C GLY A 66 0.49 -11.43 -2.05
N GLY A 67 1.42 -11.41 -1.08
CA GLY A 67 1.15 -11.47 0.36
C GLY A 67 1.02 -10.09 1.02
N GLY A 68 0.55 -9.06 0.28
CA GLY A 68 0.18 -7.77 0.83
C GLY A 68 -1.15 -7.83 1.61
N THR A 69 -1.61 -6.69 2.13
CA THR A 69 -2.86 -6.63 2.95
C THR A 69 -4.09 -7.11 2.19
N ALA A 70 -4.22 -6.78 0.90
CA ALA A 70 -5.34 -7.23 0.07
C ALA A 70 -5.29 -8.75 -0.17
N GLY A 71 -4.10 -9.27 -0.54
CA GLY A 71 -3.92 -10.72 -0.78
C GLY A 71 -4.08 -11.55 0.49
N LEU A 72 -3.56 -11.09 1.63
CA LEU A 72 -3.76 -11.75 2.92
C LEU A 72 -5.24 -11.78 3.32
N GLU A 73 -5.97 -10.67 3.15
CA GLU A 73 -7.42 -10.65 3.42
C GLU A 73 -8.16 -11.63 2.52
N ALA A 74 -7.85 -11.66 1.21
CA ALA A 74 -8.45 -12.59 0.27
C ALA A 74 -8.12 -14.05 0.63
N ALA A 75 -6.87 -14.34 0.93
CA ALA A 75 -6.43 -15.70 1.28
C ALA A 75 -7.10 -16.20 2.56
N CYS A 76 -7.11 -15.38 3.61
CA CYS A 76 -7.81 -15.74 4.85
C CYS A 76 -9.30 -15.93 4.61
N THR A 77 -9.94 -15.06 3.84
CA THR A 77 -11.38 -15.15 3.55
C THR A 77 -11.72 -16.44 2.79
N ALA A 78 -10.94 -16.79 1.76
CA ALA A 78 -11.12 -18.04 1.01
C ALA A 78 -10.93 -19.27 1.90
N ALA A 79 -9.91 -19.29 2.74
CA ALA A 79 -9.63 -20.40 3.63
C ALA A 79 -10.70 -20.55 4.72
N GLU A 80 -11.21 -19.44 5.29
CA GLU A 80 -12.25 -19.45 6.32
C GLU A 80 -13.57 -20.01 5.83
N VAL A 81 -13.91 -19.86 4.55
CA VAL A 81 -15.09 -20.51 3.96
C VAL A 81 -14.83 -21.95 3.51
N GLY A 82 -13.57 -22.43 3.61
CA GLY A 82 -13.22 -23.83 3.41
C GLY A 82 -12.49 -24.15 2.10
N CYS A 83 -12.10 -23.15 1.30
CA CYS A 83 -11.25 -23.38 0.12
C CYS A 83 -9.86 -23.86 0.53
N ALA A 84 -9.24 -24.77 -0.23
CA ALA A 84 -7.80 -24.96 -0.19
C ALA A 84 -7.13 -23.75 -0.81
N THR A 85 -6.41 -22.98 -0.02
CA THR A 85 -5.90 -21.67 -0.43
C THR A 85 -4.38 -21.66 -0.48
N PHE A 86 -3.83 -21.13 -1.56
CA PHE A 86 -2.39 -21.09 -1.83
C PHE A 86 -1.95 -19.63 -2.01
N LEU A 87 -1.25 -19.09 -1.02
CA LEU A 87 -0.72 -17.73 -1.07
C LEU A 87 0.74 -17.73 -1.49
N ILE A 88 1.07 -17.07 -2.59
CA ILE A 88 2.41 -17.00 -3.16
C ILE A 88 2.96 -15.60 -2.96
N GLU A 89 4.12 -15.49 -2.28
CA GLU A 89 4.79 -14.21 -2.02
C GLU A 89 6.27 -14.29 -2.39
N LYS A 90 6.73 -13.35 -3.23
CA LYS A 90 8.11 -13.29 -3.69
C LYS A 90 9.11 -12.89 -2.61
N LYS A 91 8.68 -12.13 -1.60
CA LYS A 91 9.52 -11.71 -0.47
C LYS A 91 9.49 -12.74 0.67
N ALA A 92 10.49 -12.64 1.54
CA ALA A 92 10.54 -13.43 2.79
C ALA A 92 9.48 -13.01 3.81
N VAL A 93 8.98 -11.77 3.71
CA VAL A 93 8.09 -11.13 4.69
C VAL A 93 6.75 -10.80 4.04
N LEU A 94 5.68 -11.14 4.73
CA LEU A 94 4.30 -10.81 4.35
C LEU A 94 3.91 -9.39 4.80
N GLY A 95 2.77 -8.90 4.30
CA GLY A 95 2.17 -7.61 4.64
C GLY A 95 2.42 -6.52 3.61
N GLY A 96 3.31 -6.75 2.64
CA GLY A 96 3.54 -5.86 1.49
C GLY A 96 3.95 -4.44 1.89
N LEU A 97 3.48 -3.44 1.14
CA LEU A 97 3.82 -2.02 1.38
C LEU A 97 3.41 -1.52 2.77
N ALA A 98 2.35 -2.05 3.37
CA ALA A 98 1.94 -1.66 4.73
C ALA A 98 3.02 -1.98 5.77
N THR A 99 3.70 -3.14 5.63
CA THR A 99 4.84 -3.49 6.47
C THR A 99 6.05 -2.59 6.20
N GLU A 100 6.33 -2.25 4.95
CA GLU A 100 7.43 -1.35 4.61
C GLU A 100 7.19 0.07 5.18
N ILE A 101 6.02 0.66 4.92
CA ILE A 101 5.66 2.01 5.38
C ILE A 101 5.67 2.10 6.91
N SER A 102 5.33 1.02 7.62
CA SER A 102 5.34 0.99 9.08
C SER A 102 6.74 1.17 9.72
N LYS A 103 7.82 1.07 8.94
CA LYS A 103 9.19 1.38 9.39
C LYS A 103 9.40 2.88 9.62
N ILE A 104 8.58 3.74 9.00
CA ILE A 104 8.57 5.17 9.28
C ILE A 104 8.09 5.37 10.72
N PRO A 105 8.84 6.10 11.59
CA PRO A 105 8.58 6.16 13.03
C PRO A 105 7.15 6.54 13.40
N ASP A 106 6.56 7.52 12.72
CA ASP A 106 5.19 7.99 12.99
C ASP A 106 4.10 7.08 12.38
N LYS A 107 4.50 6.11 11.55
CA LYS A 107 3.60 5.15 10.91
C LYS A 107 3.66 3.75 11.55
N ARG A 108 4.37 3.54 12.66
CA ARG A 108 4.58 2.21 13.30
C ARG A 108 3.28 1.46 13.57
N ARG A 109 2.22 2.17 13.95
CA ARG A 109 0.90 1.59 14.22
C ARG A 109 0.29 0.89 13.01
N LEU A 110 0.72 1.25 11.80
CA LEU A 110 0.28 0.60 10.56
C LEU A 110 0.60 -0.89 10.57
N TYR A 111 1.70 -1.32 11.21
CA TYR A 111 2.10 -2.72 11.29
C TYR A 111 1.10 -3.61 12.06
N ASP A 112 0.31 -3.06 12.94
CA ASP A 112 -0.71 -3.83 13.68
C ASP A 112 -1.68 -4.56 12.74
N PHE A 113 -1.94 -4.02 11.55
CA PHE A 113 -2.85 -4.65 10.61
C PHE A 113 -2.21 -5.80 9.80
N PRO A 114 -1.06 -5.66 9.13
CA PRO A 114 -0.35 -6.80 8.56
C PRO A 114 -0.10 -7.92 9.58
N LYS A 115 0.33 -7.56 10.80
CA LYS A 115 0.53 -8.53 11.88
C LYS A 115 -0.73 -9.32 12.20
N TYR A 116 -1.87 -8.64 12.34
CA TYR A 116 -3.16 -9.29 12.54
C TYR A 116 -3.51 -10.27 11.40
N LEU A 117 -3.32 -9.86 10.14
CA LEU A 117 -3.61 -10.71 8.98
C LEU A 117 -2.69 -11.94 8.91
N ILE A 118 -1.41 -11.77 9.23
CA ILE A 118 -0.44 -12.86 9.29
C ILE A 118 -0.83 -13.86 10.38
N ASN A 119 -1.09 -13.40 11.60
CA ASN A 119 -1.53 -14.24 12.70
C ASN A 119 -2.84 -14.99 12.37
N ARG A 120 -3.77 -14.35 11.63
CA ARG A 120 -5.00 -14.96 11.16
C ARG A 120 -4.71 -16.05 10.13
N ALA A 121 -3.80 -15.81 9.19
CA ALA A 121 -3.41 -16.77 8.17
C ALA A 121 -2.74 -18.02 8.78
N GLU A 122 -1.87 -17.84 9.78
CA GLU A 122 -1.14 -18.93 10.46
C GLU A 122 -2.05 -19.90 11.23
N LYS A 123 -3.30 -19.52 11.51
CA LYS A 123 -4.29 -20.35 12.23
C LYS A 123 -5.21 -21.14 11.29
N LEU A 124 -5.01 -21.05 9.99
CA LEU A 124 -5.85 -21.69 8.98
C LEU A 124 -5.11 -22.88 8.35
N ASP A 125 -5.44 -24.10 8.75
CA ASP A 125 -4.79 -25.34 8.30
C ASP A 125 -4.88 -25.60 6.79
N ASN A 126 -5.87 -24.98 6.13
CA ASN A 126 -6.11 -25.06 4.69
C ASN A 126 -5.56 -23.87 3.89
N LEU A 127 -4.73 -23.02 4.53
CA LEU A 127 -4.00 -21.94 3.89
C LEU A 127 -2.50 -22.26 3.82
N TYR A 128 -1.99 -22.47 2.63
CA TYR A 128 -0.60 -22.80 2.35
C TYR A 128 0.15 -21.56 1.85
N VAL A 129 1.18 -21.14 2.55
CA VAL A 129 1.95 -19.91 2.26
C VAL A 129 3.32 -20.23 1.69
N PHE A 130 3.58 -19.79 0.47
CA PHE A 130 4.87 -19.94 -0.23
C PHE A 130 5.59 -18.59 -0.26
N LYS A 131 6.48 -18.38 0.72
CA LYS A 131 7.36 -17.20 0.78
C LYS A 131 8.63 -17.44 -0.05
N ASN A 132 9.34 -16.35 -0.42
CA ASN A 132 10.51 -16.38 -1.31
C ASN A 132 10.22 -17.11 -2.64
N THR A 133 8.97 -17.04 -3.11
CA THR A 133 8.51 -17.76 -4.29
C THR A 133 7.92 -16.78 -5.29
N GLU A 134 8.54 -16.66 -6.45
CA GLU A 134 8.00 -15.85 -7.54
C GLU A 134 6.96 -16.67 -8.30
N ALA A 135 5.77 -16.07 -8.44
CA ALA A 135 4.67 -16.71 -9.15
C ALA A 135 4.98 -16.83 -10.64
N ASN A 136 4.74 -18.02 -11.22
CA ASN A 136 4.78 -18.26 -12.65
C ASN A 136 3.65 -19.20 -13.05
N VAL A 137 3.35 -19.25 -14.34
CA VAL A 137 2.22 -20.02 -14.89
C VAL A 137 2.31 -21.49 -14.56
N GLU A 138 3.50 -22.11 -14.70
CA GLU A 138 3.70 -23.54 -14.44
C GLU A 138 3.43 -23.91 -12.98
N PHE A 139 3.98 -23.14 -12.04
CA PHE A 139 3.73 -23.35 -10.63
C PHE A 139 2.25 -23.23 -10.26
N ILE A 140 1.56 -22.20 -10.81
CA ILE A 140 0.13 -21.98 -10.57
C ILE A 140 -0.70 -23.14 -11.17
N LYS A 141 -0.38 -23.63 -12.34
CA LYS A 141 -1.07 -24.79 -12.95
C LYS A 141 -1.00 -26.05 -12.08
N ASN A 142 0.16 -26.30 -11.46
CA ASN A 142 0.35 -27.44 -10.58
C ASN A 142 -0.53 -27.39 -9.33
N LEU A 143 -0.99 -26.20 -8.90
CA LEU A 143 -1.93 -26.00 -7.79
C LEU A 143 -3.39 -26.26 -8.20
N LYS A 144 -3.67 -26.47 -9.48
CA LYS A 144 -5.00 -26.76 -10.03
C LYS A 144 -6.05 -25.75 -9.57
N PRO A 145 -5.88 -24.46 -9.84
CA PRO A 145 -6.76 -23.41 -9.35
C PRO A 145 -8.18 -23.53 -9.91
N ASN A 146 -9.16 -23.14 -9.11
CA ASN A 146 -10.52 -22.85 -9.54
C ASN A 146 -10.76 -21.34 -9.63
N LEU A 147 -9.99 -20.56 -8.85
CA LEU A 147 -9.97 -19.09 -8.85
C LEU A 147 -8.53 -18.61 -8.66
N ILE A 148 -8.11 -17.63 -9.43
CA ILE A 148 -6.81 -16.97 -9.28
C ILE A 148 -7.04 -15.51 -8.89
N ILE A 149 -6.35 -15.07 -7.83
CA ILE A 149 -6.43 -13.70 -7.32
C ILE A 149 -5.08 -13.04 -7.50
N ASN A 150 -5.01 -12.03 -8.37
CA ASN A 150 -3.84 -11.21 -8.57
C ASN A 150 -3.86 -10.03 -7.58
N ALA A 151 -2.97 -10.07 -6.58
CA ALA A 151 -2.80 -9.07 -5.54
C ALA A 151 -1.34 -8.58 -5.47
N THR A 152 -0.67 -8.47 -6.61
CA THR A 152 0.77 -8.19 -6.75
C THR A 152 1.18 -6.76 -6.40
N GLY A 153 0.20 -5.90 -6.08
CA GLY A 153 0.43 -4.58 -5.52
C GLY A 153 0.99 -3.56 -6.50
N SER A 154 1.80 -2.65 -5.98
CA SER A 154 2.36 -1.51 -6.72
C SER A 154 3.82 -1.23 -6.35
N SER A 155 4.47 -0.41 -7.17
CA SER A 155 5.81 0.13 -6.96
C SER A 155 5.83 1.65 -7.21
N PRO A 156 6.86 2.39 -6.76
CA PRO A 156 6.97 3.81 -7.06
C PRO A 156 6.86 4.10 -8.56
N LEU A 157 6.06 5.11 -8.90
CA LEU A 157 5.93 5.59 -10.27
C LEU A 157 7.14 6.49 -10.59
N LEU A 158 7.96 6.04 -11.50
CA LEU A 158 9.10 6.77 -12.03
C LEU A 158 8.85 7.02 -13.52
N PRO A 159 8.26 8.17 -13.90
CA PRO A 159 7.97 8.49 -15.30
C PRO A 159 9.25 8.80 -16.08
N PRO A 160 9.21 8.81 -17.42
CA PRO A 160 10.39 9.08 -18.26
C PRO A 160 10.76 10.57 -18.27
N ILE A 161 11.08 11.12 -17.10
CA ILE A 161 11.61 12.47 -16.95
C ILE A 161 13.10 12.44 -17.27
N LYS A 162 13.59 13.45 -17.99
CA LYS A 162 14.99 13.57 -18.39
C LYS A 162 15.91 13.46 -17.17
N GLY A 163 16.88 12.56 -17.22
CA GLY A 163 17.88 12.31 -16.19
C GLY A 163 17.40 11.43 -15.01
N LEU A 164 16.11 11.20 -14.83
CA LEU A 164 15.59 10.52 -13.63
C LEU A 164 16.17 9.12 -13.46
N HIS A 165 16.03 8.27 -14.49
CA HIS A 165 16.47 6.89 -14.39
C HIS A 165 17.99 6.77 -14.36
N GLU A 166 18.69 7.61 -15.13
CA GLU A 166 20.15 7.65 -15.20
C GLU A 166 20.77 8.08 -13.88
N VAL A 167 20.19 9.09 -13.23
CA VAL A 167 20.68 9.59 -11.94
C VAL A 167 20.39 8.60 -10.83
N MET A 168 19.15 8.07 -10.76
CA MET A 168 18.78 7.10 -9.72
C MET A 168 19.56 5.77 -9.81
N ALA A 169 20.07 5.41 -10.98
CA ALA A 169 20.85 4.19 -11.18
C ALA A 169 22.33 4.33 -10.71
N LYS A 170 22.80 5.52 -10.36
CA LYS A 170 24.16 5.74 -9.86
C LYS A 170 24.29 5.21 -8.43
N GLU A 171 25.45 4.64 -8.12
CA GLU A 171 25.76 4.10 -6.78
C GLU A 171 25.77 5.20 -5.69
N ASP A 172 26.21 6.41 -6.05
CA ASP A 172 26.27 7.58 -5.19
C ASP A 172 25.08 8.55 -5.39
N SER A 173 23.96 8.04 -5.94
CA SER A 173 22.77 8.85 -6.20
C SER A 173 22.28 9.54 -4.93
N LYS A 174 21.90 10.81 -5.09
CA LYS A 174 21.19 11.60 -4.06
C LYS A 174 19.69 11.72 -4.35
N VAL A 175 19.19 11.01 -5.37
CA VAL A 175 17.80 11.00 -5.78
C VAL A 175 17.18 9.65 -5.43
N PHE A 176 16.08 9.66 -4.69
CA PHE A 176 15.49 8.49 -4.07
C PHE A 176 13.98 8.41 -4.31
N SER A 177 13.45 7.20 -4.33
CA SER A 177 12.02 6.96 -4.14
C SER A 177 11.68 6.84 -2.65
N ILE A 178 10.39 6.78 -2.33
CA ILE A 178 9.93 6.51 -0.95
C ILE A 178 10.44 5.16 -0.42
N LEU A 179 10.54 4.14 -1.26
CA LEU A 179 11.04 2.82 -0.82
C LEU A 179 12.54 2.85 -0.56
N ASP A 180 13.32 3.63 -1.31
CA ASP A 180 14.73 3.84 -1.04
C ASP A 180 14.92 4.55 0.29
N MET A 181 14.09 5.57 0.59
CA MET A 181 14.08 6.23 1.90
C MET A 181 13.81 5.21 3.03
N ILE A 182 12.77 4.41 2.90
CA ILE A 182 12.36 3.43 3.92
C ILE A 182 13.44 2.37 4.15
N ASN A 183 14.07 1.89 3.09
CA ASN A 183 15.14 0.88 3.17
C ASN A 183 16.40 1.42 3.86
N ASN A 184 16.62 2.72 3.82
CA ASN A 184 17.76 3.40 4.42
C ASN A 184 17.38 4.25 5.63
N ILE A 185 16.20 4.06 6.21
CA ILE A 185 15.60 4.98 7.19
C ILE A 185 16.46 5.17 8.45
N GLU A 186 17.18 4.13 8.86
CA GLU A 186 18.06 4.15 10.02
C GLU A 186 19.38 4.88 9.77
N ASN A 187 19.75 5.09 8.50
CA ASN A 187 20.99 5.74 8.10
C ASN A 187 20.88 7.28 8.06
N TYR A 188 19.67 7.83 8.10
CA TYR A 188 19.50 9.28 8.11
C TYR A 188 19.82 9.86 9.49
N PRO A 189 20.64 10.95 9.56
CA PRO A 189 20.94 11.63 10.80
C PRO A 189 19.68 12.14 11.52
N GLN A 190 19.74 12.19 12.85
CA GLN A 190 18.66 12.77 13.65
C GLN A 190 18.60 14.30 13.55
N ASP A 191 19.70 14.94 13.26
CA ASP A 191 19.79 16.38 12.97
C ASP A 191 20.35 16.60 11.55
N LEU A 192 19.57 17.30 10.75
CA LEU A 192 19.85 17.64 9.37
C LEU A 192 19.95 19.17 9.16
N THR A 193 20.34 19.90 10.22
CA THR A 193 20.54 21.34 10.14
C THR A 193 21.49 21.70 8.99
N GLY A 194 21.06 22.61 8.10
CA GLY A 194 21.80 23.03 6.92
C GLY A 194 21.74 22.08 5.73
N LYS A 195 20.98 20.97 5.82
CA LYS A 195 20.74 20.07 4.71
C LYS A 195 19.45 20.43 3.97
N LYS A 196 19.53 20.48 2.65
CA LYS A 196 18.41 20.75 1.75
C LYS A 196 17.76 19.44 1.33
N VAL A 197 16.44 19.35 1.52
CA VAL A 197 15.62 18.21 1.07
C VAL A 197 14.58 18.71 0.08
N VAL A 198 14.62 18.25 -1.17
CA VAL A 198 13.65 18.61 -2.19
C VAL A 198 12.82 17.40 -2.56
N ILE A 199 11.48 17.55 -2.45
CA ILE A 199 10.51 16.50 -2.63
C ILE A 199 9.66 16.83 -3.85
N ILE A 200 9.67 15.97 -4.85
CA ILE A 200 8.85 16.11 -6.05
C ILE A 200 7.56 15.30 -5.86
N GLY A 201 6.43 15.99 -5.82
CA GLY A 201 5.10 15.46 -5.57
C GLY A 201 4.58 15.77 -4.17
N GLY A 202 3.51 16.53 -4.08
CA GLY A 202 2.84 16.96 -2.85
C GLY A 202 1.65 16.08 -2.44
N GLY A 203 1.57 14.85 -2.94
CA GLY A 203 0.59 13.85 -2.51
C GLY A 203 0.98 13.19 -1.18
N ALA A 204 0.20 12.19 -0.73
CA ALA A 204 0.41 11.52 0.56
C ALA A 204 1.85 10.99 0.74
N VAL A 205 2.44 10.43 -0.32
CA VAL A 205 3.81 9.87 -0.28
C VAL A 205 4.85 10.96 -0.06
N GLY A 206 4.76 12.09 -0.77
CA GLY A 206 5.71 13.20 -0.58
C GLY A 206 5.55 13.87 0.78
N LEU A 207 4.33 13.91 1.30
CA LEU A 207 4.08 14.42 2.65
C LEU A 207 4.64 13.50 3.73
N ASP A 208 4.60 12.17 3.56
CA ASP A 208 5.28 11.23 4.46
C ASP A 208 6.79 11.48 4.51
N VAL A 209 7.42 11.82 3.37
CA VAL A 209 8.83 12.22 3.31
C VAL A 209 9.05 13.53 4.06
N ALA A 210 8.22 14.55 3.83
CA ALA A 210 8.34 15.84 4.52
C ALA A 210 8.15 15.70 6.04
N GLU A 211 7.16 14.91 6.49
CA GLU A 211 6.92 14.60 7.90
C GLU A 211 8.12 13.89 8.56
N PHE A 212 8.89 13.12 7.79
CA PHE A 212 10.10 12.48 8.30
C PHE A 212 11.29 13.45 8.42
N PHE A 213 11.53 14.31 7.42
CA PHE A 213 12.74 15.13 7.35
C PHE A 213 12.60 16.49 8.06
N ALA A 214 11.44 17.14 7.98
CA ALA A 214 11.25 18.47 8.54
C ALA A 214 11.47 18.55 10.07
N PRO A 215 10.99 17.59 10.90
CA PRO A 215 11.30 17.59 12.33
C PRO A 215 12.77 17.35 12.69
N ARG A 216 13.59 16.95 11.71
CA ARG A 216 15.04 16.78 11.82
C ARG A 216 15.83 18.02 11.43
N ASN A 217 15.18 19.19 11.37
CA ASN A 217 15.76 20.49 11.03
C ASN A 217 16.28 20.59 9.57
N ALA A 218 15.82 19.74 8.66
CA ALA A 218 16.14 19.89 7.24
C ALA A 218 15.39 21.08 6.62
N ASP A 219 16.05 21.81 5.69
CA ASP A 219 15.38 22.82 4.84
C ASP A 219 14.58 22.09 3.74
N CYS A 220 13.30 21.82 4.01
CA CYS A 220 12.45 21.03 3.14
C CYS A 220 11.67 21.90 2.15
N SER A 221 11.64 21.47 0.89
CA SER A 221 10.80 22.04 -0.16
C SER A 221 9.98 20.97 -0.85
N ILE A 222 8.68 21.18 -1.04
CA ILE A 222 7.78 20.31 -1.78
C ILE A 222 7.44 20.98 -3.10
N VAL A 223 7.71 20.33 -4.21
CA VAL A 223 7.35 20.74 -5.56
C VAL A 223 6.12 19.97 -6.01
N GLU A 224 5.05 20.67 -6.37
CA GLU A 224 3.80 20.08 -6.80
C GLU A 224 3.26 20.78 -8.05
N MET A 225 2.90 19.99 -9.06
CA MET A 225 2.36 20.50 -10.32
C MET A 225 0.92 21.04 -10.14
N ALA A 226 0.16 20.48 -9.22
CA ALA A 226 -1.18 20.96 -8.89
C ALA A 226 -1.15 22.27 -8.07
N PRO A 227 -2.25 23.04 -8.05
CA PRO A 227 -2.34 24.29 -7.29
C PRO A 227 -2.33 24.09 -5.76
N VAL A 228 -2.51 22.86 -5.29
CA VAL A 228 -2.52 22.52 -3.85
C VAL A 228 -1.84 21.19 -3.59
N ILE A 229 -1.18 21.07 -2.44
CA ILE A 229 -0.64 19.80 -1.93
C ILE A 229 -1.68 19.07 -1.06
N GLY A 230 -1.41 17.81 -0.71
CA GLY A 230 -2.27 17.01 0.18
C GLY A 230 -3.53 16.47 -0.49
N ASN A 231 -3.52 16.30 -1.82
CA ASN A 231 -4.59 15.61 -2.52
C ASN A 231 -4.64 14.13 -2.10
N GLY A 232 -5.85 13.64 -1.78
CA GLY A 232 -6.07 12.24 -1.38
C GLY A 232 -5.87 11.93 0.10
N ILE A 233 -5.42 12.91 0.92
CA ILE A 233 -5.38 12.78 2.39
C ILE A 233 -6.78 13.05 2.95
N ASP A 234 -7.16 12.31 3.99
CA ASP A 234 -8.41 12.56 4.68
C ASP A 234 -8.39 13.94 5.40
N PRO A 235 -9.56 14.61 5.52
CA PRO A 235 -9.63 15.98 6.05
C PRO A 235 -9.13 16.11 7.51
N VAL A 236 -9.23 15.04 8.30
CA VAL A 236 -8.81 15.06 9.72
C VAL A 236 -7.30 15.01 9.83
N SER A 237 -6.66 14.06 9.13
CA SER A 237 -5.20 13.93 9.11
C SER A 237 -4.54 15.15 8.44
N LYS A 238 -5.19 15.74 7.44
CA LYS A 238 -4.68 16.90 6.72
C LYS A 238 -4.35 18.08 7.64
N VAL A 239 -5.16 18.32 8.67
CA VAL A 239 -4.91 19.42 9.61
C VAL A 239 -3.56 19.22 10.32
N GLY A 240 -3.32 18.04 10.91
CA GLY A 240 -2.07 17.77 11.63
C GLY A 240 -0.84 17.82 10.72
N THR A 241 -0.94 17.28 9.49
CA THR A 241 0.14 17.34 8.50
C THR A 241 0.49 18.79 8.17
N PHE A 242 -0.50 19.64 7.86
CA PHE A 242 -0.25 21.04 7.51
C PHE A 242 0.29 21.85 8.70
N ASP A 243 -0.18 21.59 9.92
CA ASP A 243 0.37 22.21 11.14
C ASP A 243 1.87 21.87 11.30
N LEU A 244 2.26 20.62 11.04
CA LEU A 244 3.66 20.19 11.07
C LEU A 244 4.48 20.90 9.99
N LEU A 245 4.00 20.94 8.74
CA LEU A 245 4.70 21.62 7.64
C LEU A 245 4.92 23.11 7.97
N ASN A 246 3.90 23.78 8.48
CA ASN A 246 3.98 25.19 8.87
C ASN A 246 4.95 25.40 10.04
N LYS A 247 4.90 24.55 11.07
CA LYS A 247 5.80 24.60 12.23
C LYS A 247 7.27 24.52 11.84
N HIS A 248 7.58 23.71 10.82
CA HIS A 248 8.94 23.51 10.33
C HIS A 248 9.28 24.32 9.09
N ASN A 249 8.45 25.31 8.72
CA ASN A 249 8.66 26.21 7.59
C ASN A 249 8.91 25.47 6.26
N VAL A 250 8.26 24.34 6.03
CA VAL A 250 8.37 23.58 4.77
C VAL A 250 7.86 24.43 3.60
N LYS A 251 8.69 24.68 2.61
CA LYS A 251 8.34 25.46 1.43
C LYS A 251 7.42 24.62 0.52
N GLN A 252 6.34 25.23 0.03
CA GLN A 252 5.38 24.60 -0.86
C GLN A 252 5.40 25.32 -2.22
N LEU A 253 6.06 24.71 -3.19
CA LEU A 253 6.18 25.21 -4.56
C LEU A 253 5.10 24.54 -5.41
N THR A 254 3.88 25.09 -5.36
CA THR A 254 2.73 24.62 -6.14
C THR A 254 2.73 25.20 -7.55
N ASN A 255 1.92 24.64 -8.48
CA ASN A 255 1.92 24.99 -9.90
C ASN A 255 3.34 24.93 -10.50
N THR A 256 4.17 24.04 -10.01
CA THR A 256 5.60 23.91 -10.37
C THR A 256 5.88 22.52 -10.90
N LYS A 257 6.40 22.42 -12.11
CA LYS A 257 6.61 21.18 -12.85
C LYS A 257 8.11 20.80 -12.85
N LEU A 258 8.42 19.53 -12.53
CA LEU A 258 9.74 18.96 -12.73
C LEU A 258 10.00 18.74 -14.23
N LEU A 259 11.10 19.27 -14.76
CA LEU A 259 11.53 19.10 -16.14
C LEU A 259 12.70 18.14 -16.29
N GLU A 260 13.70 18.22 -15.40
CA GLU A 260 14.92 17.41 -15.48
C GLU A 260 15.45 17.10 -14.09
N VAL A 261 16.03 15.91 -13.95
CA VAL A 261 16.74 15.44 -12.75
C VAL A 261 18.24 15.44 -13.03
N LYS A 262 19.00 16.11 -12.19
CA LYS A 262 20.47 16.12 -12.19
C LYS A 262 21.00 15.47 -10.90
N ASP A 263 22.30 15.30 -10.81
CA ASP A 263 22.95 14.58 -9.68
C ASP A 263 22.62 15.17 -8.30
N ASN A 264 22.48 16.50 -8.22
CA ASN A 264 22.26 17.23 -6.96
C ASN A 264 21.25 18.37 -7.10
N SER A 265 20.47 18.41 -8.17
CA SER A 265 19.45 19.43 -8.39
C SER A 265 18.28 18.93 -9.25
N PHE A 266 17.14 19.60 -9.10
CA PHE A 266 15.96 19.45 -9.95
C PHE A 266 15.75 20.75 -10.76
N LEU A 267 15.70 20.66 -12.09
CA LEU A 267 15.26 21.75 -12.94
C LEU A 267 13.73 21.77 -12.94
N VAL A 268 13.15 22.87 -12.52
CA VAL A 268 11.71 23.07 -12.43
C VAL A 268 11.23 24.26 -13.25
N GLU A 269 9.96 24.24 -13.62
CA GLU A 269 9.26 25.33 -14.32
C GLU A 269 8.10 25.81 -13.45
N TYR A 270 8.08 27.08 -13.13
CA TYR A 270 7.00 27.73 -12.40
C TYR A 270 5.82 28.08 -13.31
N ALA A 271 4.69 28.46 -12.71
CA ALA A 271 3.46 28.80 -13.43
C ALA A 271 3.61 29.94 -14.45
N ASP A 272 4.55 30.85 -14.25
CA ASP A 272 4.86 31.97 -15.15
C ASP A 272 5.82 31.59 -16.30
N GLY A 273 6.25 30.32 -16.37
CA GLY A 273 7.19 29.80 -17.35
C GLY A 273 8.67 30.05 -16.98
N SER A 274 8.95 30.69 -15.85
CA SER A 274 10.32 30.84 -15.38
C SER A 274 10.92 29.51 -14.92
N LEU A 275 12.21 29.34 -15.14
CA LEU A 275 12.95 28.14 -14.78
C LEU A 275 13.80 28.39 -13.54
N ASP A 276 13.91 27.39 -12.69
CA ASP A 276 14.79 27.41 -11.53
C ASP A 276 15.45 26.05 -11.34
N GLU A 277 16.61 26.04 -10.72
CA GLU A 277 17.37 24.84 -10.39
C GLU A 277 17.45 24.68 -8.87
N LEU A 278 16.67 23.77 -8.34
CA LEU A 278 16.57 23.50 -6.91
C LEU A 278 17.66 22.51 -6.49
N GLU A 279 18.72 23.02 -5.88
CA GLU A 279 19.80 22.19 -5.32
C GLU A 279 19.34 21.43 -4.05
N PHE A 280 19.85 20.22 -3.86
CA PHE A 280 19.57 19.39 -2.69
C PHE A 280 20.76 18.55 -2.22
N ASP A 281 20.76 18.20 -0.94
CA ASP A 281 21.54 17.09 -0.36
C ASP A 281 20.79 15.75 -0.51
N TYR A 282 19.45 15.78 -0.44
CA TYR A 282 18.55 14.65 -0.65
C TYR A 282 17.38 15.06 -1.53
N GLY A 283 17.24 14.42 -2.68
CA GLY A 283 16.13 14.60 -3.61
C GLY A 283 15.18 13.40 -3.58
N PHE A 284 13.87 13.63 -3.47
CA PHE A 284 12.88 12.56 -3.46
C PHE A 284 11.90 12.71 -4.60
N VAL A 285 11.63 11.61 -5.33
CA VAL A 285 10.63 11.57 -6.39
C VAL A 285 9.44 10.75 -5.92
N CYS A 286 8.34 11.45 -5.61
CA CYS A 286 7.12 10.94 -4.98
C CYS A 286 5.88 11.16 -5.88
N LEU A 287 5.97 10.75 -7.15
CA LEU A 287 4.94 10.99 -8.18
C LEU A 287 3.80 9.96 -8.16
N GLY A 288 3.66 9.22 -7.07
CA GLY A 288 2.65 8.19 -6.87
C GLY A 288 3.19 6.78 -7.06
N MET A 289 2.27 5.83 -7.24
CA MET A 289 2.57 4.41 -7.35
C MET A 289 1.99 3.85 -8.65
N LYS A 290 2.65 2.86 -9.23
CA LYS A 290 2.24 2.15 -10.45
C LYS A 290 1.93 0.69 -10.10
N SER A 291 0.79 0.18 -10.61
CA SER A 291 0.41 -1.23 -10.46
C SER A 291 1.44 -2.19 -11.06
N ASN A 292 1.68 -3.28 -10.35
CA ASN A 292 2.56 -4.36 -10.78
C ASN A 292 1.73 -5.58 -11.16
N ASN A 293 1.91 -6.08 -12.40
CA ASN A 293 1.17 -7.25 -12.90
C ASN A 293 2.12 -8.16 -13.71
N PRO A 294 3.20 -8.69 -13.11
CA PRO A 294 4.27 -9.35 -13.87
C PRO A 294 3.82 -10.65 -14.55
N VAL A 295 2.84 -11.35 -13.99
CA VAL A 295 2.39 -12.66 -14.48
C VAL A 295 0.95 -12.63 -15.05
N LEU A 296 0.22 -11.53 -14.86
CA LEU A 296 -1.22 -11.44 -15.20
C LEU A 296 -1.51 -11.78 -16.65
N LYS A 297 -0.82 -11.13 -17.59
CA LYS A 297 -1.04 -11.37 -19.02
C LYS A 297 -0.82 -12.84 -19.42
N ALA A 298 0.23 -13.45 -18.92
CA ALA A 298 0.53 -14.85 -19.21
C ALA A 298 -0.52 -15.81 -18.60
N LEU A 299 -1.09 -15.47 -17.45
CA LEU A 299 -2.19 -16.23 -16.85
C LEU A 299 -3.49 -16.05 -17.65
N GLU A 300 -3.82 -14.84 -18.08
CA GLU A 300 -5.00 -14.57 -18.91
C GLU A 300 -4.92 -15.33 -20.25
N GLU A 301 -3.74 -15.41 -20.86
CA GLU A 301 -3.50 -16.21 -22.07
C GLU A 301 -3.65 -17.72 -21.81
N GLU A 302 -3.06 -18.23 -20.73
CA GLU A 302 -3.09 -19.67 -20.37
C GLU A 302 -4.50 -20.17 -20.05
N TYR A 303 -5.31 -19.33 -19.37
CA TYR A 303 -6.65 -19.72 -18.91
C TYR A 303 -7.79 -19.18 -19.78
N SER A 304 -7.49 -18.60 -20.98
CA SER A 304 -8.47 -17.98 -21.88
C SER A 304 -9.62 -18.89 -22.26
N ASP A 305 -9.34 -20.18 -22.50
CA ASP A 305 -10.32 -21.19 -22.93
C ASP A 305 -10.85 -22.04 -21.75
N THR A 306 -10.76 -21.55 -20.53
CA THR A 306 -11.17 -22.26 -19.31
C THR A 306 -12.26 -21.49 -18.55
N ASN A 307 -12.90 -22.16 -17.59
CA ASN A 307 -13.85 -21.51 -16.66
C ASN A 307 -13.15 -20.91 -15.40
N ILE A 308 -11.81 -20.85 -15.39
CA ILE A 308 -11.05 -20.31 -14.27
C ILE A 308 -11.06 -18.78 -14.37
N GLU A 309 -11.67 -18.11 -13.40
CA GLU A 309 -11.68 -16.65 -13.33
C GLU A 309 -10.36 -16.15 -12.72
N ILE A 310 -9.82 -15.08 -13.30
CA ILE A 310 -8.67 -14.36 -12.76
C ILE A 310 -9.15 -12.97 -12.36
N ILE A 311 -9.07 -12.65 -11.07
CA ILE A 311 -9.46 -11.33 -10.58
C ILE A 311 -8.25 -10.58 -10.04
N SER A 312 -8.15 -9.30 -10.35
CA SER A 312 -7.16 -8.40 -9.75
C SER A 312 -7.80 -7.64 -8.60
N ILE A 313 -7.04 -7.46 -7.48
CA ILE A 313 -7.48 -6.73 -6.29
C ILE A 313 -6.38 -5.80 -5.77
N GLY A 314 -6.80 -4.78 -5.03
CA GLY A 314 -5.89 -3.80 -4.43
C GLY A 314 -5.12 -3.00 -5.46
N ASP A 315 -3.88 -2.71 -5.16
CA ASP A 315 -3.02 -1.86 -5.99
C ASP A 315 -2.62 -2.52 -7.32
N SER A 316 -2.86 -3.82 -7.50
CA SER A 316 -2.66 -4.47 -8.81
C SER A 316 -3.64 -3.96 -9.89
N ILE A 317 -4.81 -3.44 -9.49
CA ILE A 317 -5.74 -2.74 -10.39
C ILE A 317 -5.24 -1.33 -10.67
N ARG A 318 -5.05 -0.57 -9.60
CA ARG A 318 -4.44 0.77 -9.57
C ARG A 318 -4.07 1.09 -8.13
N ALA A 319 -3.03 1.88 -7.94
CA ALA A 319 -2.62 2.32 -6.60
C ALA A 319 -3.72 3.14 -5.93
N ARG A 320 -4.12 2.71 -4.72
CA ARG A 320 -5.16 3.31 -3.89
C ARG A 320 -4.79 3.16 -2.41
N ARG A 321 -5.77 3.30 -1.54
CA ARG A 321 -5.59 3.13 -0.09
C ARG A 321 -5.81 1.66 0.29
N ILE A 322 -5.31 1.27 1.43
CA ILE A 322 -5.44 -0.10 1.97
C ILE A 322 -6.92 -0.53 2.05
N ILE A 323 -7.82 0.40 2.40
CA ILE A 323 -9.24 0.11 2.60
C ILE A 323 -9.89 -0.52 1.37
N GLU A 324 -9.61 0.00 0.17
CA GLU A 324 -10.16 -0.53 -1.08
C GLU A 324 -9.68 -1.96 -1.33
N GLY A 325 -8.37 -2.20 -1.17
CA GLY A 325 -7.81 -3.54 -1.39
C GLY A 325 -8.30 -4.59 -0.39
N VAL A 326 -8.51 -4.19 0.87
CA VAL A 326 -9.03 -5.08 1.92
C VAL A 326 -10.50 -5.43 1.69
N GLU A 327 -11.31 -4.47 1.26
CA GLU A 327 -12.70 -4.73 0.87
C GLU A 327 -12.79 -5.65 -0.35
N GLU A 328 -11.95 -5.43 -1.36
CA GLU A 328 -11.86 -6.30 -2.54
C GLU A 328 -11.42 -7.72 -2.13
N GLY A 329 -10.44 -7.84 -1.23
CA GLY A 329 -10.02 -9.12 -0.67
C GLY A 329 -11.14 -9.86 0.06
N ARG A 330 -11.98 -9.16 0.83
CA ARG A 330 -13.17 -9.73 1.48
C ARG A 330 -14.24 -10.11 0.45
N ASN A 331 -14.42 -9.30 -0.58
CA ASN A 331 -15.48 -9.47 -1.57
C ASN A 331 -15.25 -10.62 -2.55
N ILE A 332 -14.14 -11.35 -2.46
CA ILE A 332 -13.93 -12.61 -3.23
C ILE A 332 -15.04 -13.63 -2.97
N ILE A 333 -15.76 -13.53 -1.84
CA ILE A 333 -16.94 -14.34 -1.54
C ILE A 333 -17.98 -14.21 -2.64
N ASN A 334 -18.19 -13.01 -3.17
CA ASN A 334 -19.14 -12.78 -4.26
C ASN A 334 -18.73 -13.54 -5.54
N THR A 335 -17.42 -13.63 -5.80
CA THR A 335 -16.90 -14.43 -6.92
C THR A 335 -17.11 -15.92 -6.67
N LEU A 336 -16.85 -16.41 -5.45
CA LEU A 336 -17.09 -17.81 -5.10
C LEU A 336 -18.60 -18.17 -5.20
N THR A 337 -19.50 -17.28 -4.80
CA THR A 337 -20.95 -17.45 -4.96
C THR A 337 -21.34 -17.46 -6.43
N LYS A 338 -20.82 -16.54 -7.25
CA LYS A 338 -21.07 -16.48 -8.70
C LYS A 338 -20.71 -17.79 -9.41
N HIS A 339 -19.70 -18.50 -8.93
CA HIS A 339 -19.25 -19.79 -9.48
C HIS A 339 -19.84 -21.00 -8.75
N ASP A 340 -20.92 -20.83 -7.99
CA ASP A 340 -21.62 -21.89 -7.28
C ASP A 340 -20.72 -22.70 -6.30
N TYR A 341 -19.71 -22.06 -5.70
CA TYR A 341 -18.91 -22.65 -4.61
C TYR A 341 -19.54 -22.40 -3.24
N LEU A 342 -20.34 -21.37 -3.10
CA LEU A 342 -21.06 -21.00 -1.89
C LEU A 342 -22.56 -20.92 -2.19
N ASP A 343 -23.37 -21.43 -1.25
CA ASP A 343 -24.84 -21.35 -1.32
C ASP A 343 -25.35 -19.97 -0.83
#